data_81ce8e881ef4679d87f9d7ccc73e2c3a
#
_entry.id   81ce8e881ef4679d87f9d7ccc73e2c3a
#
_cell.length_a   1.000
_cell.length_b   1.000
_cell.length_c   1.000
_cell.angle_alpha   90.00
_cell.angle_beta   90.00
_cell.angle_gamma   90.00
#
_symmetry.space_group_name_H-M   'P 1'
#
loop_
_entity.id
_entity.type
_entity.pdbx_description
1 polymer ?
#
loop_
_entity_poly.entity_id
_entity_poly.type
_entity_poly.pdbx_seq_one_letter_code
_entity_poly.pdbx_strand_id
1 'polypeptide(L)'
;MIKNIFFIMFFLTSLTLKVNAACDDLPEDGVVYSGCAFADSQDLSSSYLPNADMTFVSFIGVIFNKSIMLNSRMDNSQFPESSWVRSNLYESSMQNSNFEDSDFTSANLHKVSFRGSSLLNVNFSKALMTEVDLTGANIQGAVFDQTLLGNAIFPDGTKCAVDSVGECKKMK
;
A
#
# COMPACT_ATOMS: atom_id res chain seq x y z
N MET A 1 -32.07 -38.38 -44.93
CA MET A 1 -32.56 -38.34 -43.56
C MET A 1 -31.37 -38.11 -42.65
N ILE A 2 -31.26 -36.90 -42.18
CA ILE A 2 -30.12 -36.37 -41.42
C ILE A 2 -30.38 -36.70 -39.95
N LYS A 3 -29.53 -37.50 -39.32
CA LYS A 3 -29.56 -37.69 -37.89
C LYS A 3 -28.60 -36.73 -37.22
N ASN A 4 -29.18 -35.80 -36.49
CA ASN A 4 -28.48 -34.92 -35.58
C ASN A 4 -27.78 -35.75 -34.51
N ILE A 5 -26.45 -35.69 -34.50
CA ILE A 5 -25.65 -36.13 -33.39
C ILE A 5 -25.48 -34.90 -32.48
N PHE A 6 -26.20 -34.90 -31.39
CA PHE A 6 -26.01 -33.96 -30.28
C PHE A 6 -24.67 -34.28 -29.66
N PHE A 7 -23.70 -33.40 -29.92
CA PHE A 7 -22.44 -33.40 -29.22
C PHE A 7 -22.68 -32.77 -27.84
N ILE A 8 -22.88 -33.63 -26.86
CA ILE A 8 -22.90 -33.18 -25.44
C ILE A 8 -21.46 -32.83 -25.10
N MET A 9 -21.16 -31.57 -25.23
CA MET A 9 -19.93 -31.01 -24.72
C MET A 9 -19.99 -31.03 -23.19
N PHE A 10 -19.38 -32.05 -22.59
CA PHE A 10 -19.09 -32.06 -21.17
C PHE A 10 -18.18 -30.89 -20.90
N PHE A 11 -18.75 -29.78 -20.43
CA PHE A 11 -18.00 -28.77 -19.72
C PHE A 11 -17.49 -29.44 -18.44
N LEU A 12 -16.33 -30.07 -18.54
CA LEU A 12 -15.45 -30.20 -17.38
C LEU A 12 -15.09 -28.78 -17.00
N THR A 13 -15.88 -28.19 -16.12
CA THR A 13 -15.42 -27.07 -15.33
C THR A 13 -14.29 -27.61 -14.47
N SER A 14 -13.08 -27.56 -15.02
CA SER A 14 -11.90 -27.65 -14.19
C SER A 14 -12.06 -26.57 -13.13
N LEU A 15 -12.28 -27.01 -11.91
CA LEU A 15 -12.14 -26.18 -10.73
C LEU A 15 -10.64 -25.88 -10.60
N THR A 16 -10.10 -25.12 -11.56
CA THR A 16 -8.83 -24.47 -11.36
C THR A 16 -9.07 -23.49 -10.22
N LEU A 17 -8.47 -23.78 -9.08
CA LEU A 17 -8.36 -22.76 -8.03
C LEU A 17 -7.93 -21.49 -8.74
N LYS A 18 -8.81 -20.50 -8.74
CA LYS A 18 -8.55 -19.14 -9.24
C LYS A 18 -7.60 -18.42 -8.26
N VAL A 19 -6.40 -18.95 -8.05
CA VAL A 19 -5.36 -18.23 -7.27
C VAL A 19 -4.77 -17.10 -8.12
N ASN A 20 -4.86 -17.16 -9.44
CA ASN A 20 -4.32 -16.11 -10.33
C ASN A 20 -5.39 -15.22 -11.01
N ALA A 21 -6.67 -15.50 -10.87
CA ALA A 21 -7.70 -14.71 -11.56
C ALA A 21 -7.87 -13.31 -10.96
N ALA A 22 -7.57 -13.14 -9.68
CA ALA A 22 -7.63 -11.84 -9.02
C ALA A 22 -6.47 -10.90 -9.40
N CYS A 23 -5.35 -11.44 -9.86
CA CYS A 23 -4.17 -10.64 -10.20
C CYS A 23 -4.30 -9.90 -11.54
N ASP A 24 -5.21 -10.35 -12.41
CA ASP A 24 -5.48 -9.76 -13.72
C ASP A 24 -6.71 -8.82 -13.70
N ASP A 25 -7.36 -8.68 -12.53
CA ASP A 25 -8.51 -7.79 -12.38
C ASP A 25 -8.09 -6.33 -12.58
N LEU A 26 -8.99 -5.55 -13.18
CA LEU A 26 -8.77 -4.11 -13.33
C LEU A 26 -8.80 -3.44 -11.94
N PRO A 27 -8.02 -2.36 -11.75
CA PRO A 27 -8.06 -1.58 -10.53
C PRO A 27 -9.46 -1.01 -10.27
N GLU A 28 -10.10 -1.44 -9.18
CA GLU A 28 -11.45 -1.01 -8.78
C GLU A 28 -11.61 -1.00 -7.25
N ASP A 29 -12.74 -0.48 -6.78
CA ASP A 29 -13.09 -0.48 -5.35
C ASP A 29 -13.22 -1.91 -4.81
N GLY A 30 -12.52 -2.18 -3.70
CA GLY A 30 -12.55 -3.49 -3.05
C GLY A 30 -11.85 -4.62 -3.81
N VAL A 31 -11.01 -4.31 -4.81
CA VAL A 31 -10.25 -5.33 -5.54
C VAL A 31 -9.36 -6.16 -4.60
N VAL A 32 -9.25 -7.45 -4.87
CA VAL A 32 -8.46 -8.39 -4.06
C VAL A 32 -7.26 -8.89 -4.86
N TYR A 33 -6.09 -8.36 -4.53
CA TYR A 33 -4.78 -8.77 -5.10
C TYR A 33 -3.95 -9.60 -4.13
N SER A 34 -4.54 -10.04 -3.02
CA SER A 34 -3.81 -10.75 -1.96
C SER A 34 -3.03 -11.96 -2.49
N GLY A 35 -1.72 -12.00 -2.18
CA GLY A 35 -0.81 -13.05 -2.62
C GLY A 35 -0.39 -12.96 -4.10
N CYS A 36 -0.75 -11.89 -4.81
CA CYS A 36 -0.33 -11.71 -6.19
C CYS A 36 1.14 -11.30 -6.30
N ALA A 37 1.81 -11.78 -7.35
CA ALA A 37 3.08 -11.25 -7.81
C ALA A 37 2.86 -10.49 -9.12
N PHE A 38 3.35 -9.26 -9.16
CA PHE A 38 3.18 -8.37 -10.30
C PHE A 38 4.52 -8.14 -11.01
N ALA A 39 4.47 -7.68 -12.26
CA ALA A 39 5.66 -7.27 -12.96
C ALA A 39 6.32 -6.06 -12.29
N ASP A 40 7.66 -6.03 -12.27
CA ASP A 40 8.41 -4.90 -11.74
C ASP A 40 8.09 -3.60 -12.49
N SER A 41 8.13 -2.48 -11.76
CA SER A 41 7.95 -1.12 -12.31
C SER A 41 6.60 -0.89 -13.01
N GLN A 42 5.54 -1.60 -12.60
CA GLN A 42 4.21 -1.38 -13.14
C GLN A 42 3.70 0.03 -12.80
N ASP A 43 3.13 0.72 -13.79
CA ASP A 43 2.51 2.04 -13.59
C ASP A 43 1.01 1.92 -13.31
N LEU A 44 0.63 2.15 -12.05
CA LEU A 44 -0.74 2.20 -11.55
C LEU A 44 -1.12 3.62 -11.08
N SER A 45 -0.49 4.63 -11.67
CA SER A 45 -0.77 6.02 -11.35
C SER A 45 -2.23 6.39 -11.58
N SER A 46 -2.77 7.20 -10.68
CA SER A 46 -4.16 7.66 -10.73
C SER A 46 -5.22 6.55 -10.65
N SER A 47 -4.84 5.34 -10.24
CA SER A 47 -5.80 4.25 -10.00
C SER A 47 -6.74 4.59 -8.85
N TYR A 48 -7.99 4.10 -8.96
CA TYR A 48 -9.00 4.20 -7.90
C TYR A 48 -9.17 2.83 -7.26
N LEU A 49 -8.60 2.65 -6.06
CA LEU A 49 -8.42 1.37 -5.36
C LEU A 49 -8.83 1.46 -3.87
N PRO A 50 -9.94 2.15 -3.50
CA PRO A 50 -10.33 2.16 -2.11
C PRO A 50 -10.72 0.75 -1.65
N ASN A 51 -10.51 0.45 -0.37
CA ASN A 51 -10.79 -0.84 0.25
C ASN A 51 -10.06 -2.04 -0.39
N ALA A 52 -9.04 -1.81 -1.23
CA ALA A 52 -8.29 -2.89 -1.88
C ALA A 52 -7.56 -3.77 -0.85
N ASP A 53 -7.57 -5.08 -1.09
CA ASP A 53 -6.75 -6.04 -0.34
C ASP A 53 -5.51 -6.42 -1.17
N MET A 54 -4.37 -5.85 -0.80
CA MET A 54 -3.05 -6.11 -1.37
C MET A 54 -2.12 -6.72 -0.32
N THR A 55 -2.65 -7.56 0.56
CA THR A 55 -1.83 -8.28 1.54
C THR A 55 -1.00 -9.38 0.86
N PHE A 56 0.23 -9.60 1.36
CA PHE A 56 1.16 -10.61 0.84
C PHE A 56 1.50 -10.45 -0.65
N VAL A 57 1.45 -9.25 -1.21
CA VAL A 57 1.86 -8.97 -2.59
C VAL A 57 3.34 -8.58 -2.67
N SER A 58 3.89 -8.68 -3.89
CA SER A 58 5.21 -8.16 -4.21
C SER A 58 5.12 -7.27 -5.46
N PHE A 59 5.47 -5.98 -5.27
CA PHE A 59 5.55 -4.97 -6.31
C PHE A 59 6.88 -4.22 -6.18
N ILE A 60 7.87 -4.54 -6.97
CA ILE A 60 9.16 -3.83 -6.96
C ILE A 60 9.09 -2.64 -7.92
N GLY A 61 9.39 -1.44 -7.43
CA GLY A 61 9.41 -0.22 -8.25
C GLY A 61 8.05 0.21 -8.81
N VAL A 62 6.93 -0.25 -8.23
CA VAL A 62 5.58 0.13 -8.69
C VAL A 62 5.33 1.63 -8.54
N ILE A 63 4.53 2.20 -9.44
CA ILE A 63 4.17 3.61 -9.43
C ILE A 63 2.67 3.77 -9.12
N PHE A 64 2.35 4.26 -7.92
CA PHE A 64 0.99 4.58 -7.44
C PHE A 64 0.75 6.09 -7.31
N ASN A 65 1.43 6.90 -8.10
CA ASN A 65 1.33 8.36 -8.01
C ASN A 65 -0.12 8.83 -8.22
N LYS A 66 -0.60 9.69 -7.32
CA LYS A 66 -1.97 10.25 -7.35
C LYS A 66 -3.08 9.20 -7.27
N SER A 67 -2.78 7.96 -6.91
CA SER A 67 -3.81 6.94 -6.70
C SER A 67 -4.66 7.24 -5.47
N ILE A 68 -5.87 6.70 -5.44
CA ILE A 68 -6.81 6.79 -4.31
C ILE A 68 -6.98 5.39 -3.74
N MET A 69 -6.47 5.16 -2.53
CA MET A 69 -6.36 3.85 -1.88
C MET A 69 -6.81 3.93 -0.42
N LEU A 70 -7.95 4.56 -0.19
CA LEU A 70 -8.53 4.73 1.15
C LEU A 70 -8.85 3.38 1.79
N ASN A 71 -8.59 3.22 3.08
CA ASN A 71 -8.91 2.00 3.85
C ASN A 71 -8.36 0.70 3.24
N SER A 72 -7.33 0.78 2.41
CA SER A 72 -6.74 -0.40 1.76
C SER A 72 -5.79 -1.14 2.70
N ARG A 73 -5.58 -2.42 2.44
CA ARG A 73 -4.69 -3.30 3.21
C ARG A 73 -3.51 -3.73 2.37
N MET A 74 -2.31 -3.47 2.88
CA MET A 74 -1.03 -3.79 2.24
C MET A 74 -0.08 -4.48 3.22
N ASP A 75 -0.66 -5.17 4.21
CA ASP A 75 0.12 -5.82 5.27
C ASP A 75 0.94 -7.00 4.74
N ASN A 76 2.13 -7.21 5.32
CA ASN A 76 3.05 -8.31 4.99
C ASN A 76 3.47 -8.33 3.51
N SER A 77 3.64 -7.17 2.89
CA SER A 77 3.86 -7.01 1.45
C SER A 77 5.21 -6.36 1.14
N GLN A 78 5.64 -6.45 -0.12
CA GLN A 78 6.90 -5.92 -0.61
C GLN A 78 6.65 -4.84 -1.66
N PHE A 79 7.04 -3.60 -1.35
CA PHE A 79 6.93 -2.42 -2.21
C PHE A 79 8.25 -1.63 -2.24
N PRO A 80 9.44 -2.26 -2.32
CA PRO A 80 10.68 -1.51 -2.36
C PRO A 80 10.75 -0.66 -3.63
N GLU A 81 11.45 0.49 -3.55
CA GLU A 81 11.69 1.42 -4.67
C GLU A 81 10.39 1.97 -5.31
N SER A 82 9.26 1.89 -4.59
CA SER A 82 7.96 2.28 -5.12
C SER A 82 7.69 3.79 -5.01
N SER A 83 6.84 4.31 -5.89
CA SER A 83 6.46 5.72 -5.91
C SER A 83 4.99 5.93 -5.58
N TRP A 84 4.72 6.70 -4.51
CA TRP A 84 3.40 7.01 -3.95
C TRP A 84 3.14 8.52 -3.92
N VAL A 85 3.80 9.27 -4.80
CA VAL A 85 3.77 10.74 -4.79
C VAL A 85 2.34 11.24 -4.95
N ARG A 86 1.87 12.04 -3.98
CA ARG A 86 0.51 12.59 -3.93
C ARG A 86 -0.61 11.53 -3.90
N SER A 87 -0.31 10.30 -3.53
CA SER A 87 -1.35 9.27 -3.32
C SER A 87 -2.19 9.59 -2.09
N ASN A 88 -3.42 9.06 -2.05
CA ASN A 88 -4.29 9.15 -0.90
C ASN A 88 -4.50 7.78 -0.27
N LEU A 89 -3.86 7.57 0.87
CA LEU A 89 -3.81 6.31 1.63
C LEU A 89 -4.50 6.41 3.00
N TYR A 90 -5.39 7.38 3.13
CA TYR A 90 -6.11 7.65 4.39
C TYR A 90 -6.65 6.36 5.03
N GLU A 91 -6.33 6.16 6.34
CA GLU A 91 -6.75 5.00 7.16
C GLU A 91 -6.32 3.61 6.62
N SER A 92 -5.33 3.54 5.74
CA SER A 92 -4.85 2.25 5.21
C SER A 92 -3.89 1.55 6.17
N SER A 93 -3.79 0.21 6.03
CA SER A 93 -2.86 -0.63 6.79
C SER A 93 -1.70 -1.08 5.91
N MET A 94 -0.47 -0.86 6.39
CA MET A 94 0.80 -1.17 5.73
C MET A 94 1.77 -1.85 6.71
N GLN A 95 1.24 -2.69 7.60
CA GLN A 95 2.01 -3.28 8.69
C GLN A 95 2.93 -4.41 8.21
N ASN A 96 4.09 -4.54 8.86
CA ASN A 96 5.08 -5.58 8.59
C ASN A 96 5.50 -5.66 7.11
N SER A 97 5.49 -4.54 6.40
CA SER A 97 5.75 -4.47 4.97
C SER A 97 7.07 -3.75 4.68
N ASN A 98 7.58 -3.96 3.49
CA ASN A 98 8.82 -3.35 3.05
C ASN A 98 8.56 -2.23 2.03
N PHE A 99 8.98 -1.00 2.38
CA PHE A 99 8.92 0.19 1.53
C PHE A 99 10.30 0.83 1.36
N GLU A 100 11.37 0.06 1.49
CA GLU A 100 12.74 0.56 1.36
C GLU A 100 12.92 1.37 0.07
N ASP A 101 13.62 2.54 0.18
CA ASP A 101 13.91 3.47 -0.91
C ASP A 101 12.67 4.03 -1.64
N SER A 102 11.48 3.98 -1.02
CA SER A 102 10.23 4.47 -1.64
C SER A 102 9.99 5.95 -1.43
N ASP A 103 9.17 6.55 -2.31
CA ASP A 103 8.83 7.98 -2.30
C ASP A 103 7.35 8.22 -2.00
N PHE A 104 7.05 8.75 -0.80
CA PHE A 104 5.73 9.20 -0.35
C PHE A 104 5.59 10.73 -0.34
N THR A 105 6.37 11.44 -1.14
CA THR A 105 6.33 12.91 -1.19
C THR A 105 4.90 13.42 -1.39
N SER A 106 4.45 14.28 -0.48
CA SER A 106 3.12 14.89 -0.50
C SER A 106 1.95 13.91 -0.44
N ALA A 107 2.17 12.64 -0.05
CA ALA A 107 1.08 11.67 0.13
C ALA A 107 0.20 12.03 1.34
N ASN A 108 -1.08 11.66 1.27
CA ASN A 108 -1.96 11.67 2.43
C ASN A 108 -1.88 10.31 3.14
N LEU A 109 -1.18 10.29 4.26
CA LEU A 109 -0.95 9.13 5.12
C LEU A 109 -1.66 9.28 6.48
N HIS A 110 -2.67 10.17 6.59
CA HIS A 110 -3.39 10.37 7.84
C HIS A 110 -3.96 9.06 8.37
N LYS A 111 -3.65 8.72 9.63
CA LYS A 111 -4.03 7.47 10.31
C LYS A 111 -3.55 6.17 9.65
N VAL A 112 -2.56 6.21 8.79
CA VAL A 112 -1.95 4.99 8.25
C VAL A 112 -1.19 4.25 9.36
N SER A 113 -1.23 2.92 9.32
CA SER A 113 -0.42 2.06 10.19
C SER A 113 0.76 1.49 9.42
N PHE A 114 1.98 1.85 9.83
CA PHE A 114 3.26 1.28 9.36
C PHE A 114 3.92 0.41 10.45
N ARG A 115 3.16 -0.12 11.39
CA ARG A 115 3.72 -0.90 12.50
C ARG A 115 4.63 -2.02 12.00
N GLY A 116 5.86 -2.09 12.53
CA GLY A 116 6.82 -3.14 12.21
C GLY A 116 7.38 -3.13 10.78
N SER A 117 7.10 -2.09 9.98
CA SER A 117 7.53 -2.04 8.58
C SER A 117 8.96 -1.54 8.42
N SER A 118 9.61 -1.92 7.31
CA SER A 118 10.85 -1.29 6.85
C SER A 118 10.53 -0.04 6.05
N LEU A 119 10.97 1.10 6.57
CA LEU A 119 10.87 2.42 5.96
C LEU A 119 12.28 3.01 5.75
N LEU A 120 13.27 2.13 5.50
CA LEU A 120 14.65 2.51 5.29
C LEU A 120 14.75 3.44 4.08
N ASN A 121 15.38 4.61 4.26
CA ASN A 121 15.59 5.63 3.23
C ASN A 121 14.31 6.18 2.58
N VAL A 122 13.13 5.99 3.15
CA VAL A 122 11.86 6.47 2.58
C VAL A 122 11.79 7.99 2.63
N ASN A 123 11.28 8.59 1.55
CA ASN A 123 11.03 10.03 1.48
C ASN A 123 9.57 10.36 1.82
N PHE A 124 9.33 10.96 2.99
CA PHE A 124 8.03 11.46 3.43
C PHE A 124 7.88 12.99 3.31
N SER A 125 8.74 13.65 2.56
CA SER A 125 8.74 15.13 2.47
C SER A 125 7.33 15.65 2.11
N LYS A 126 6.84 16.63 2.87
CA LYS A 126 5.53 17.27 2.70
C LYS A 126 4.33 16.33 2.84
N ALA A 127 4.51 15.10 3.29
CA ALA A 127 3.41 14.17 3.54
C ALA A 127 2.54 14.61 4.72
N LEU A 128 1.26 14.27 4.67
CA LEU A 128 0.33 14.40 5.81
C LEU A 128 0.35 13.09 6.60
N MET A 129 1.12 13.04 7.69
CA MET A 129 1.32 11.87 8.55
C MET A 129 0.73 12.08 9.96
N THR A 130 -0.32 12.88 10.08
CA THR A 130 -0.99 13.06 11.37
C THR A 130 -1.65 11.76 11.81
N GLU A 131 -1.50 11.42 13.09
CA GLU A 131 -2.04 10.19 13.70
C GLU A 131 -1.51 8.88 13.08
N VAL A 132 -0.40 8.93 12.31
CA VAL A 132 0.25 7.74 11.79
C VAL A 132 0.85 6.91 12.93
N ASP A 133 0.84 5.57 12.78
CA ASP A 133 1.48 4.65 13.74
C ASP A 133 2.73 4.02 13.11
N LEU A 134 3.91 4.44 13.58
CA LEU A 134 5.22 3.92 13.19
C LEU A 134 5.80 2.95 14.24
N THR A 135 5.01 2.49 15.22
CA THR A 135 5.53 1.64 16.32
C THR A 135 6.32 0.45 15.78
N GLY A 136 7.59 0.34 16.21
CA GLY A 136 8.48 -0.75 15.79
C GLY A 136 8.94 -0.69 14.32
N ALA A 137 8.60 0.34 13.56
CA ALA A 137 9.08 0.52 12.19
C ALA A 137 10.57 0.89 12.16
N ASN A 138 11.29 0.48 11.12
CA ASN A 138 12.64 0.94 10.85
C ASN A 138 12.61 2.19 9.97
N ILE A 139 12.88 3.37 10.56
CA ILE A 139 12.90 4.67 9.86
C ILE A 139 14.31 5.19 9.60
N GLN A 140 15.34 4.34 9.62
CA GLN A 140 16.71 4.76 9.38
C GLN A 140 16.83 5.40 7.98
N GLY A 141 17.42 6.59 7.90
CA GLY A 141 17.56 7.33 6.64
C GLY A 141 16.27 7.95 6.10
N ALA A 142 15.12 7.74 6.73
CA ALA A 142 13.87 8.35 6.28
C ALA A 142 13.90 9.87 6.41
N VAL A 143 13.30 10.55 5.40
CA VAL A 143 13.27 12.02 5.31
C VAL A 143 11.87 12.53 5.62
N PHE A 144 11.76 13.46 6.60
CA PHE A 144 10.50 14.05 7.06
C PHE A 144 10.43 15.57 6.79
N ASP A 145 11.13 16.09 5.77
CA ASP A 145 11.11 17.53 5.50
C ASP A 145 9.70 18.07 5.28
N GLN A 146 9.28 19.05 6.07
CA GLN A 146 7.95 19.65 6.04
C GLN A 146 6.78 18.67 6.24
N THR A 147 7.03 17.46 6.74
CA THR A 147 6.00 16.45 7.02
C THR A 147 5.17 16.87 8.24
N LEU A 148 3.83 16.73 8.14
CA LEU A 148 2.93 17.00 9.26
C LEU A 148 2.81 15.75 10.13
N LEU A 149 3.35 15.79 11.36
CA LEU A 149 3.49 14.65 12.27
C LEU A 149 2.60 14.76 13.52
N GLY A 150 1.60 15.62 13.51
CA GLY A 150 0.74 15.84 14.68
C GLY A 150 0.11 14.53 15.18
N ASN A 151 0.30 14.20 16.46
CA ASN A 151 -0.17 12.95 17.10
C ASN A 151 0.39 11.66 16.50
N ALA A 152 1.39 11.68 15.60
CA ALA A 152 2.06 10.48 15.13
C ALA A 152 2.70 9.70 16.29
N ILE A 153 2.78 8.38 16.18
CA ILE A 153 3.50 7.51 17.13
C ILE A 153 4.76 7.03 16.44
N PHE A 154 5.91 7.39 17.00
CA PHE A 154 7.22 7.01 16.48
C PHE A 154 7.63 5.59 16.89
N PRO A 155 8.72 5.02 16.31
CA PRO A 155 9.07 3.61 16.51
C PRO A 155 9.24 3.17 17.96
N ASP A 156 9.70 4.04 18.82
CA ASP A 156 9.89 3.81 20.26
C ASP A 156 8.61 4.00 21.12
N GLY A 157 7.46 4.24 20.46
CA GLY A 157 6.18 4.54 21.10
C GLY A 157 6.01 6.01 21.51
N THR A 158 6.98 6.88 21.23
CA THR A 158 6.87 8.32 21.50
C THR A 158 5.76 8.92 20.66
N LYS A 159 4.77 9.57 21.32
CA LYS A 159 3.72 10.33 20.64
C LYS A 159 4.17 11.76 20.39
N CYS A 160 4.07 12.21 19.15
CA CYS A 160 4.43 13.55 18.74
C CYS A 160 3.38 14.58 19.17
N ALA A 161 3.82 15.79 19.53
CA ALA A 161 2.91 16.91 19.80
C ALA A 161 2.12 17.28 18.52
N VAL A 162 0.95 17.87 18.71
CA VAL A 162 0.03 18.21 17.62
C VAL A 162 0.64 19.17 16.58
N ASP A 163 1.59 19.99 16.98
CA ASP A 163 2.29 20.97 16.15
C ASP A 163 3.62 20.46 15.58
N SER A 164 3.85 19.15 15.59
CA SER A 164 5.08 18.55 15.06
C SER A 164 5.11 18.63 13.53
N VAL A 165 6.19 19.24 13.01
CA VAL A 165 6.45 19.38 11.57
C VAL A 165 7.93 19.10 11.32
N GLY A 166 8.23 18.19 10.39
CA GLY A 166 9.59 17.79 10.02
C GLY A 166 10.28 16.93 11.08
N GLU A 167 9.95 17.12 12.34
CA GLU A 167 10.48 16.35 13.48
C GLU A 167 9.39 16.07 14.52
N CYS A 168 9.53 14.98 15.25
CA CYS A 168 8.62 14.64 16.34
C CYS A 168 8.98 15.44 17.60
N LYS A 169 8.20 16.45 17.91
CA LYS A 169 8.30 17.17 19.18
C LYS A 169 7.61 16.35 20.27
N LYS A 170 8.30 16.08 21.38
CA LYS A 170 7.69 15.37 22.51
C LYS A 170 6.61 16.24 23.17
N MET A 171 5.50 15.61 23.54
CA MET A 171 4.52 16.28 24.38
C MET A 171 5.14 16.65 25.72
N LYS A 172 4.92 17.87 26.18
CA LYS A 172 5.36 18.39 27.51
C LYS A 172 4.44 17.89 28.60
#